data_25c20da2b9f33a2e8ac733b4a0c6965b
#
_entry.id   25c20da2b9f33a2e8ac733b4a0c6965b
#
_cell.length_a   1.000
_cell.length_b   1.000
_cell.length_c   1.000
_cell.angle_alpha   90.00
_cell.angle_beta   90.00
_cell.angle_gamma   90.00
#
_symmetry.space_group_name_H-M   'P 1'
#
loop_
_entity.id
_entity.type
_entity.pdbx_description
1 polymer ?
#
loop_
_entity_poly.entity_id
_entity_poly.type
_entity_poly.pdbx_seq_one_letter_code
_entity_poly.pdbx_strand_id
1 'polypeptide(L)'
;MKRIGILGAGTWGMALARMLTVSGNDVLVWSAIEKEIDSLSTTRKHPNLPQMKIPDELRFTKNIEEVCKDKDILLFAVPSVFVRSTAAKARPYVADGQIIVDVAKGIEPDTLYTMTEILADELGKEGGPKGVRLVALSGPTHAEEVAIDLPTTIVSASPDVEAAQFVQEVFSNSVMRVYTNEDIKGVELSGAMKNVIALGVGISTGLGYGDNARAALITRGIAEIARLGVAMGCNVHTFAGLAGIGDLIVTATSMHSRNNRAGILIGKGET
;
A
#
# COMPACT_ATOMS: atom_id res chain seq x y z
N MET A 1 19.72 11.40 3.52
CA MET A 1 18.60 11.56 4.48
C MET A 1 17.49 12.34 3.78
N LYS A 2 16.30 11.76 3.64
CA LYS A 2 15.09 12.40 3.05
C LYS A 2 14.07 12.63 4.14
N ARG A 3 13.24 13.67 3.98
CA ARG A 3 12.14 13.98 4.91
C ARG A 3 10.86 13.36 4.38
N ILE A 4 10.25 12.46 5.15
CA ILE A 4 9.09 11.67 4.73
C ILE A 4 7.94 11.87 5.70
N GLY A 5 6.80 12.31 5.18
CA GLY A 5 5.55 12.38 5.92
C GLY A 5 4.69 11.15 5.61
N ILE A 6 4.16 10.49 6.64
CA ILE A 6 3.30 9.31 6.46
C ILE A 6 1.91 9.61 7.03
N LEU A 7 0.92 9.56 6.18
CA LEU A 7 -0.50 9.71 6.50
C LEU A 7 -1.10 8.33 6.74
N GLY A 8 -1.18 7.93 8.02
CA GLY A 8 -1.72 6.65 8.46
C GLY A 8 -0.74 5.84 9.32
N ALA A 9 -1.13 5.57 10.56
CA ALA A 9 -0.37 4.79 11.55
C ALA A 9 -0.83 3.33 11.65
N GLY A 10 -1.50 2.81 10.60
CA GLY A 10 -1.90 1.41 10.51
C GLY A 10 -0.71 0.47 10.35
N THR A 11 -0.99 -0.84 10.34
CA THR A 11 0.03 -1.91 10.29
C THR A 11 1.06 -1.70 9.17
N TRP A 12 0.60 -1.43 7.94
CA TRP A 12 1.49 -1.22 6.79
C TRP A 12 2.26 0.11 6.86
N GLY A 13 1.56 1.21 7.21
CA GLY A 13 2.20 2.52 7.37
C GLY A 13 3.32 2.49 8.41
N MET A 14 3.11 1.81 9.54
CA MET A 14 4.10 1.69 10.60
C MET A 14 5.28 0.78 10.24
N ALA A 15 5.05 -0.31 9.49
CA ALA A 15 6.14 -1.15 8.99
C ALA A 15 7.08 -0.35 8.05
N LEU A 16 6.49 0.42 7.12
CA LEU A 16 7.26 1.30 6.24
C LEU A 16 7.93 2.45 6.99
N ALA A 17 7.24 3.07 7.96
CA ALA A 17 7.80 4.14 8.78
C ALA A 17 9.08 3.68 9.52
N ARG A 18 9.00 2.51 10.15
CA ARG A 18 10.16 1.89 10.81
C ARG A 18 11.29 1.63 9.83
N MET A 19 11.01 0.95 8.72
CA MET A 19 12.01 0.62 7.70
C MET A 19 12.71 1.87 7.16
N LEU A 20 11.96 2.91 6.81
CA LEU A 20 12.51 4.17 6.31
C LEU A 20 13.36 4.91 7.35
N THR A 21 12.95 4.88 8.62
CA THR A 21 13.73 5.46 9.72
C THR A 21 15.04 4.71 9.92
N VAL A 22 15.02 3.38 9.96
CA VAL A 22 16.22 2.54 10.07
C VAL A 22 17.16 2.75 8.88
N SER A 23 16.61 3.05 7.70
CA SER A 23 17.38 3.41 6.50
C SER A 23 17.98 4.84 6.54
N GLY A 24 17.86 5.55 7.66
CA GLY A 24 18.48 6.87 7.88
C GLY A 24 17.66 8.04 7.36
N ASN A 25 16.36 7.89 7.15
CA ASN A 25 15.47 9.00 6.76
C ASN A 25 14.81 9.65 7.98
N ASP A 26 14.44 10.92 7.84
CA ASP A 26 13.64 11.67 8.81
C ASP A 26 12.15 11.42 8.56
N VAL A 27 11.53 10.62 9.41
CA VAL A 27 10.15 10.15 9.22
C VAL A 27 9.22 10.72 10.28
N LEU A 28 8.10 11.27 9.83
CA LEU A 28 7.02 11.76 10.67
C LEU A 28 5.71 11.06 10.32
N VAL A 29 5.05 10.45 11.31
CA VAL A 29 3.80 9.71 11.12
C VAL A 29 2.64 10.47 11.75
N TRP A 30 1.55 10.55 10.99
CA TRP A 30 0.27 11.10 11.43
C TRP A 30 -0.84 10.04 11.37
N SER A 31 -1.79 10.13 12.29
CA SER A 31 -3.06 9.40 12.24
C SER A 31 -4.23 10.32 12.53
N ALA A 32 -5.37 10.05 11.88
CA ALA A 32 -6.65 10.68 12.21
C ALA A 32 -7.16 10.26 13.61
N ILE A 33 -6.62 9.20 14.18
CA ILE A 33 -6.98 8.66 15.49
C ILE A 33 -5.91 9.10 16.48
N GLU A 34 -6.15 10.20 17.18
CA GLU A 34 -5.17 10.78 18.12
C GLU A 34 -4.67 9.78 19.17
N LYS A 35 -5.55 8.88 19.66
CA LYS A 35 -5.19 7.85 20.64
C LYS A 35 -4.13 6.86 20.12
N GLU A 36 -4.10 6.61 18.80
CA GLU A 36 -3.03 5.78 18.19
C GLU A 36 -1.68 6.50 18.30
N ILE A 37 -1.64 7.81 18.00
CA ILE A 37 -0.45 8.63 18.11
C ILE A 37 0.04 8.68 19.57
N ASP A 38 -0.85 8.90 20.54
CA ASP A 38 -0.51 8.90 21.96
C ASP A 38 0.10 7.55 22.39
N SER A 39 -0.54 6.47 22.01
CA SER A 39 -0.06 5.11 22.31
C SER A 39 1.30 4.82 21.69
N LEU A 40 1.47 5.09 20.39
CA LEU A 40 2.72 4.84 19.66
C LEU A 40 3.87 5.69 20.20
N SER A 41 3.60 6.95 20.53
CA SER A 41 4.60 7.87 21.09
C SER A 41 5.09 7.44 22.48
N THR A 42 4.16 6.93 23.30
CA THR A 42 4.43 6.57 24.71
C THR A 42 5.00 5.16 24.85
N THR A 43 4.35 4.19 24.17
CA THR A 43 4.67 2.76 24.37
C THR A 43 5.72 2.23 23.42
N ARG A 44 5.94 2.90 22.29
CA ARG A 44 6.78 2.41 21.17
C ARG A 44 6.42 1.00 20.73
N LYS A 45 5.11 0.65 20.77
CA LYS A 45 4.58 -0.65 20.38
C LYS A 45 3.37 -0.47 19.48
N HIS A 46 3.29 -1.32 18.45
CA HIS A 46 2.11 -1.38 17.57
C HIS A 46 1.34 -2.68 17.84
N PRO A 47 0.01 -2.64 18.08
CA PRO A 47 -0.77 -3.79 18.53
C PRO A 47 -0.73 -4.98 17.54
N ASN A 48 -0.72 -4.70 16.24
CA ASN A 48 -0.69 -5.72 15.19
C ASN A 48 0.73 -6.13 14.75
N LEU A 49 1.78 -5.53 15.32
CA LEU A 49 3.18 -5.80 14.99
C LEU A 49 3.99 -6.01 16.28
N PRO A 50 3.68 -7.05 17.05
CA PRO A 50 4.26 -7.23 18.39
C PRO A 50 5.77 -7.44 18.38
N GLN A 51 6.35 -7.91 17.27
CA GLN A 51 7.79 -8.11 17.12
C GLN A 51 8.53 -6.88 16.59
N MET A 52 7.80 -5.87 16.11
CA MET A 52 8.39 -4.64 15.59
C MET A 52 9.00 -3.79 16.70
N LYS A 53 10.26 -3.42 16.54
CA LYS A 53 10.92 -2.42 17.38
C LYS A 53 10.81 -1.06 16.69
N ILE A 54 10.09 -0.11 17.30
CA ILE A 54 9.95 1.25 16.79
C ILE A 54 11.19 2.05 17.20
N PRO A 55 11.99 2.59 16.24
CA PRO A 55 13.18 3.40 16.54
C PRO A 55 12.82 4.68 17.31
N ASP A 56 13.69 5.13 18.20
CA ASP A 56 13.47 6.35 18.98
C ASP A 56 13.40 7.61 18.10
N GLU A 57 14.08 7.58 16.95
CA GLU A 57 14.11 8.66 15.96
C GLU A 57 12.80 8.79 15.18
N LEU A 58 11.95 7.75 15.15
CA LEU A 58 10.65 7.81 14.49
C LEU A 58 9.72 8.75 15.24
N ARG A 59 9.29 9.81 14.57
CA ARG A 59 8.45 10.84 15.16
C ARG A 59 6.98 10.68 14.83
N PHE A 60 6.12 11.18 15.72
CA PHE A 60 4.67 11.13 15.59
C PHE A 60 4.05 12.50 15.77
N THR A 61 2.96 12.77 15.06
CA THR A 61 2.22 14.03 15.20
C THR A 61 0.71 13.82 15.04
N LYS A 62 -0.07 14.66 15.71
CA LYS A 62 -1.53 14.79 15.52
C LYS A 62 -1.88 15.88 14.51
N ASN A 63 -0.89 16.68 14.10
CA ASN A 63 -1.08 17.80 13.20
C ASN A 63 -0.82 17.39 11.74
N ILE A 64 -1.87 17.40 10.91
CA ILE A 64 -1.78 17.05 9.49
C ILE A 64 -0.93 18.06 8.70
N GLU A 65 -0.90 19.32 9.09
CA GLU A 65 -0.05 20.33 8.47
C GLU A 65 1.43 19.98 8.62
N GLU A 66 1.84 19.58 9.83
CA GLU A 66 3.23 19.23 10.14
C GLU A 66 3.72 18.01 9.34
N VAL A 67 2.86 17.00 9.17
CA VAL A 67 3.22 15.80 8.39
C VAL A 67 3.29 16.08 6.90
N CYS A 68 2.57 17.09 6.38
CA CYS A 68 2.57 17.39 4.95
C CYS A 68 3.66 18.38 4.53
N LYS A 69 3.93 19.42 5.34
CA LYS A 69 4.87 20.49 4.98
C LYS A 69 6.32 20.04 4.95
N ASP A 70 7.07 20.57 3.99
CA ASP A 70 8.51 20.41 3.86
C ASP A 70 8.97 18.94 3.80
N LYS A 71 8.25 18.11 3.04
CA LYS A 71 8.60 16.69 2.83
C LYS A 71 9.10 16.45 1.42
N ASP A 72 10.10 15.58 1.30
CA ASP A 72 10.55 15.07 -0.01
C ASP A 72 9.55 14.05 -0.57
N ILE A 73 8.90 13.27 0.32
CA ILE A 73 7.84 12.32 -0.01
C ILE A 73 6.69 12.46 0.99
N LEU A 74 5.47 12.46 0.48
CA LEU A 74 4.26 12.30 1.28
C LEU A 74 3.62 10.95 0.97
N LEU A 75 3.58 10.04 1.96
CA LEU A 75 3.11 8.66 1.83
C LEU A 75 1.69 8.52 2.37
N PHE A 76 0.73 8.10 1.53
CA PHE A 76 -0.62 7.75 1.93
C PHE A 76 -0.69 6.27 2.29
N ALA A 77 -0.89 5.97 3.57
CA ALA A 77 -0.97 4.62 4.14
C ALA A 77 -2.26 4.42 4.98
N VAL A 78 -3.29 5.17 4.65
CA VAL A 78 -4.65 5.02 5.22
C VAL A 78 -5.42 3.90 4.52
N PRO A 79 -6.45 3.29 5.13
CA PRO A 79 -7.35 2.41 4.40
C PRO A 79 -7.98 3.10 3.18
N SER A 80 -8.20 2.36 2.09
CA SER A 80 -8.68 2.88 0.80
C SER A 80 -9.91 3.79 0.91
N VAL A 81 -10.85 3.45 1.78
CA VAL A 81 -12.07 4.23 2.04
C VAL A 81 -11.81 5.63 2.64
N PHE A 82 -10.61 5.88 3.14
CA PHE A 82 -10.22 7.16 3.73
C PHE A 82 -9.23 7.96 2.87
N VAL A 83 -8.79 7.45 1.71
CA VAL A 83 -7.82 8.14 0.85
C VAL A 83 -8.36 9.51 0.43
N ARG A 84 -9.58 9.60 -0.10
CA ARG A 84 -10.20 10.86 -0.52
C ARG A 84 -10.31 11.87 0.61
N SER A 85 -10.87 11.47 1.74
CA SER A 85 -11.06 12.37 2.88
C SER A 85 -9.74 12.83 3.50
N THR A 86 -8.70 11.98 3.46
CA THR A 86 -7.36 12.33 3.92
C THR A 86 -6.69 13.28 2.94
N ALA A 87 -6.83 13.05 1.62
CA ALA A 87 -6.33 13.95 0.58
C ALA A 87 -6.97 15.34 0.70
N ALA A 88 -8.29 15.43 0.93
CA ALA A 88 -8.99 16.69 1.14
C ALA A 88 -8.42 17.48 2.34
N LYS A 89 -8.11 16.80 3.44
CA LYS A 89 -7.51 17.41 4.63
C LYS A 89 -6.07 17.84 4.41
N ALA A 90 -5.30 17.03 3.64
CA ALA A 90 -3.90 17.30 3.35
C ALA A 90 -3.72 18.40 2.30
N ARG A 91 -4.66 18.54 1.34
CA ARG A 91 -4.58 19.44 0.17
C ARG A 91 -4.05 20.84 0.47
N PRO A 92 -4.48 21.57 1.52
CA PRO A 92 -3.99 22.92 1.79
C PRO A 92 -2.50 23.00 2.16
N TYR A 93 -1.88 21.88 2.46
CA TYR A 93 -0.51 21.80 3.01
C TYR A 93 0.45 21.07 2.08
N VAL A 94 -0.04 20.48 0.98
CA VAL A 94 0.77 19.79 -0.03
C VAL A 94 1.43 20.84 -0.92
N ALA A 95 2.74 20.70 -1.14
CA ALA A 95 3.50 21.62 -1.98
C ALA A 95 3.31 21.34 -3.47
N ASP A 96 3.52 22.36 -4.31
CA ASP A 96 3.62 22.19 -5.76
C ASP A 96 4.78 21.24 -6.10
N GLY A 97 4.58 20.36 -7.08
CA GLY A 97 5.59 19.37 -7.48
C GLY A 97 5.84 18.23 -6.47
N GLN A 98 5.06 18.15 -5.40
CA GLN A 98 5.23 17.14 -4.35
C GLN A 98 5.17 15.72 -4.91
N ILE A 99 6.13 14.85 -4.54
CA ILE A 99 6.02 13.42 -4.77
C ILE A 99 5.09 12.82 -3.71
N ILE A 100 4.02 12.20 -4.19
CA ILE A 100 3.03 11.54 -3.34
C ILE A 100 3.02 10.06 -3.68
N VAL A 101 3.23 9.23 -2.66
CA VAL A 101 3.23 7.78 -2.78
C VAL A 101 1.97 7.23 -2.14
N ASP A 102 1.22 6.42 -2.89
CA ASP A 102 0.10 5.65 -2.32
C ASP A 102 0.47 4.18 -2.12
N VAL A 103 0.09 3.63 -0.98
CA VAL A 103 0.25 2.21 -0.67
C VAL A 103 -1.06 1.51 -0.32
N ALA A 104 -2.18 2.23 -0.42
CA ALA A 104 -3.49 1.65 -0.19
C ALA A 104 -3.91 0.78 -1.38
N LYS A 105 -4.72 -0.23 -1.10
CA LYS A 105 -5.21 -1.17 -2.12
C LYS A 105 -6.73 -1.14 -2.15
N GLY A 106 -7.31 -0.69 -3.25
CA GLY A 106 -8.75 -0.59 -3.39
C GLY A 106 -9.17 0.16 -4.66
N ILE A 107 -10.47 0.19 -4.85
CA ILE A 107 -11.17 0.97 -5.89
C ILE A 107 -12.28 1.71 -5.18
N GLU A 108 -12.44 3.00 -5.47
CA GLU A 108 -13.53 3.79 -4.91
C GLU A 108 -14.87 3.33 -5.51
N PRO A 109 -15.91 3.06 -4.69
CA PRO A 109 -17.21 2.70 -5.23
C PRO A 109 -17.71 3.72 -6.25
N ASP A 110 -18.55 4.36 -6.43
CA ASP A 110 -19.22 5.30 -7.33
C ASP A 110 -18.39 5.78 -8.54
N THR A 111 -17.12 6.18 -8.34
CA THR A 111 -16.25 6.68 -9.40
C THR A 111 -15.47 5.60 -10.13
N LEU A 112 -15.27 4.45 -9.50
CA LEU A 112 -14.38 3.36 -9.92
C LEU A 112 -12.90 3.80 -10.05
N TYR A 113 -12.52 4.87 -9.40
CA TYR A 113 -11.14 5.38 -9.40
C TYR A 113 -10.22 4.46 -8.58
N THR A 114 -8.99 4.29 -9.08
CA THR A 114 -7.88 3.78 -8.30
C THR A 114 -7.44 4.82 -7.25
N MET A 115 -6.58 4.44 -6.33
CA MET A 115 -6.18 5.35 -5.24
C MET A 115 -5.44 6.58 -5.75
N THR A 116 -4.56 6.41 -6.74
CA THR A 116 -3.86 7.57 -7.34
C THR A 116 -4.78 8.44 -8.20
N GLU A 117 -5.79 7.86 -8.86
CA GLU A 117 -6.85 8.63 -9.54
C GLU A 117 -7.67 9.47 -8.53
N ILE A 118 -7.97 8.93 -7.34
CA ILE A 118 -8.61 9.69 -6.25
C ILE A 118 -7.71 10.85 -5.79
N LEU A 119 -6.41 10.59 -5.61
CA LEU A 119 -5.45 11.62 -5.20
C LEU A 119 -5.35 12.72 -6.26
N ALA A 120 -5.28 12.36 -7.55
CA ALA A 120 -5.28 13.33 -8.65
C ALA A 120 -6.55 14.20 -8.67
N ASP A 121 -7.72 13.57 -8.54
CA ASP A 121 -9.02 14.25 -8.51
C ASP A 121 -9.12 15.20 -7.30
N GLU A 122 -8.79 14.72 -6.10
CA GLU A 122 -8.96 15.51 -4.88
C GLU A 122 -7.94 16.64 -4.74
N LEU A 123 -6.68 16.38 -5.07
CA LEU A 123 -5.60 17.38 -4.99
C LEU A 123 -5.66 18.39 -6.15
N GLY A 124 -6.23 17.99 -7.29
CA GLY A 124 -6.42 18.87 -8.45
C GLY A 124 -7.56 19.90 -8.33
N LYS A 125 -8.35 19.86 -7.25
CA LYS A 125 -9.42 20.83 -7.00
C LYS A 125 -8.88 22.23 -6.78
N GLU A 126 -9.74 23.24 -6.95
CA GLU A 126 -9.38 24.65 -6.79
C GLU A 126 -8.65 24.92 -5.46
N GLY A 127 -7.56 25.67 -5.53
CA GLY A 127 -6.68 25.93 -4.38
C GLY A 127 -5.77 24.78 -3.97
N GLY A 128 -5.74 23.68 -4.71
CA GLY A 128 -4.82 22.57 -4.49
C GLY A 128 -3.44 22.78 -5.12
N PRO A 129 -2.48 21.89 -4.81
CA PRO A 129 -1.11 21.93 -5.33
C PRO A 129 -1.07 21.69 -6.84
N LYS A 130 -0.09 22.26 -7.53
CA LYS A 130 0.15 22.06 -8.96
C LYS A 130 1.26 21.05 -9.19
N GLY A 131 1.10 20.22 -10.23
CA GLY A 131 2.17 19.35 -10.71
C GLY A 131 2.59 18.29 -9.72
N VAL A 132 1.69 17.81 -8.86
CA VAL A 132 1.98 16.68 -7.97
C VAL A 132 2.35 15.44 -8.79
N ARG A 133 3.32 14.68 -8.30
CA ARG A 133 3.89 13.51 -8.95
C ARG A 133 3.43 12.27 -8.20
N LEU A 134 2.53 11.49 -8.80
CA LEU A 134 1.88 10.36 -8.14
C LEU A 134 2.64 9.06 -8.41
N VAL A 135 2.84 8.28 -7.37
CA VAL A 135 3.50 6.97 -7.41
C VAL A 135 2.67 5.97 -6.61
N ALA A 136 2.39 4.81 -7.19
CA ALA A 136 1.83 3.67 -6.45
C ALA A 136 2.94 2.72 -6.03
N LEU A 137 2.96 2.30 -4.77
CA LEU A 137 3.92 1.33 -4.24
C LEU A 137 3.18 0.06 -3.85
N SER A 138 3.36 -1.03 -4.61
CA SER A 138 2.62 -2.28 -4.42
C SER A 138 3.46 -3.50 -4.78
N GLY A 139 3.13 -4.66 -4.18
CA GLY A 139 3.83 -5.92 -4.40
C GLY A 139 3.54 -6.95 -3.33
N PRO A 140 4.25 -8.09 -3.32
CA PRO A 140 4.11 -9.15 -2.34
C PRO A 140 4.71 -8.71 -1.00
N THR A 141 3.94 -7.98 -0.20
CA THR A 141 4.40 -7.31 1.01
C THR A 141 3.43 -7.57 2.17
N HIS A 142 3.83 -8.44 3.09
CA HIS A 142 3.18 -8.54 4.40
C HIS A 142 3.88 -7.59 5.38
N ALA A 143 3.11 -6.73 6.04
CA ALA A 143 3.63 -5.76 6.99
C ALA A 143 4.39 -6.42 8.15
N GLU A 144 3.94 -7.59 8.57
CA GLU A 144 4.54 -8.40 9.62
C GLU A 144 5.98 -8.81 9.29
N GLU A 145 6.25 -9.14 8.01
CA GLU A 145 7.57 -9.53 7.53
C GLU A 145 8.49 -8.31 7.36
N VAL A 146 7.99 -7.24 6.78
CA VAL A 146 8.74 -5.97 6.63
C VAL A 146 9.11 -5.38 7.98
N ALA A 147 8.21 -5.49 8.96
CA ALA A 147 8.43 -4.98 10.33
C ALA A 147 9.61 -5.64 11.07
N ILE A 148 10.06 -6.81 10.61
CA ILE A 148 11.17 -7.56 11.21
C ILE A 148 12.33 -7.81 10.23
N ASP A 149 12.42 -6.99 9.19
CA ASP A 149 13.50 -6.98 8.20
C ASP A 149 13.65 -8.28 7.38
N LEU A 150 12.55 -8.99 7.10
CA LEU A 150 12.61 -10.11 6.15
C LEU A 150 12.73 -9.59 4.70
N PRO A 151 13.50 -10.30 3.84
CA PRO A 151 13.68 -9.90 2.46
C PRO A 151 12.36 -9.73 1.72
N THR A 152 12.16 -8.57 1.14
CA THR A 152 10.90 -8.18 0.48
C THR A 152 11.18 -7.49 -0.84
N THR A 153 10.31 -7.68 -1.81
CA THR A 153 10.35 -6.96 -3.09
C THR A 153 9.04 -6.21 -3.33
N ILE A 154 9.15 -5.02 -3.92
CA ILE A 154 8.00 -4.14 -4.18
C ILE A 154 8.19 -3.41 -5.51
N VAL A 155 7.11 -2.90 -6.08
CA VAL A 155 7.11 -2.11 -7.31
C VAL A 155 6.74 -0.66 -7.00
N SER A 156 7.55 0.27 -7.48
CA SER A 156 7.27 1.70 -7.56
C SER A 156 6.75 2.02 -8.96
N ALA A 157 5.48 2.36 -9.06
CA ALA A 157 4.82 2.58 -10.34
C ALA A 157 4.41 4.03 -10.53
N SER A 158 4.80 4.62 -11.66
CA SER A 158 4.39 5.96 -12.08
C SER A 158 4.65 6.14 -13.57
N PRO A 159 3.78 6.84 -14.33
CA PRO A 159 4.11 7.30 -15.68
C PRO A 159 5.24 8.35 -15.65
N ASP A 160 5.49 8.99 -14.52
CA ASP A 160 6.66 9.82 -14.26
C ASP A 160 7.83 8.93 -13.79
N VAL A 161 8.68 8.56 -14.73
CA VAL A 161 9.81 7.65 -14.52
C VAL A 161 10.77 8.17 -13.44
N GLU A 162 11.02 9.49 -13.41
CA GLU A 162 11.91 10.10 -12.41
C GLU A 162 11.31 9.99 -10.99
N ALA A 163 9.99 10.20 -10.86
CA ALA A 163 9.32 10.02 -9.57
C ALA A 163 9.36 8.55 -9.11
N ALA A 164 9.13 7.59 -10.03
CA ALA A 164 9.23 6.17 -9.74
C ALA A 164 10.64 5.78 -9.29
N GLN A 165 11.69 6.27 -9.99
CA GLN A 165 13.09 6.03 -9.66
C GLN A 165 13.50 6.69 -8.34
N PHE A 166 13.06 7.91 -8.07
CA PHE A 166 13.31 8.56 -6.79
C PHE A 166 12.74 7.77 -5.61
N VAL A 167 11.51 7.27 -5.74
CA VAL A 167 10.89 6.40 -4.74
C VAL A 167 11.64 5.07 -4.64
N GLN A 168 12.06 4.49 -5.75
CA GLN A 168 12.90 3.29 -5.77
C GLN A 168 14.18 3.50 -4.95
N GLU A 169 14.89 4.60 -5.17
CA GLU A 169 16.14 4.93 -4.45
C GLU A 169 15.90 5.06 -2.93
N VAL A 170 14.85 5.78 -2.54
CA VAL A 170 14.55 6.05 -1.12
C VAL A 170 14.10 4.82 -0.36
N PHE A 171 13.33 3.93 -1.01
CA PHE A 171 12.77 2.74 -0.37
C PHE A 171 13.66 1.50 -0.48
N SER A 172 14.64 1.47 -1.40
CA SER A 172 15.58 0.36 -1.52
C SER A 172 16.59 0.35 -0.38
N ASN A 173 16.80 -0.83 0.21
CA ASN A 173 17.78 -1.06 1.26
C ASN A 173 18.24 -2.53 1.25
N SER A 174 18.96 -2.98 2.27
CA SER A 174 19.50 -4.35 2.35
C SER A 174 18.42 -5.45 2.39
N VAL A 175 17.19 -5.12 2.75
CA VAL A 175 16.07 -6.08 2.91
C VAL A 175 14.88 -5.77 1.99
N MET A 176 14.78 -4.56 1.46
CA MET A 176 13.73 -4.15 0.54
C MET A 176 14.33 -3.84 -0.83
N ARG A 177 13.93 -4.58 -1.86
CA ARG A 177 14.27 -4.31 -3.26
C ARG A 177 13.08 -3.72 -3.98
N VAL A 178 13.26 -2.55 -4.58
CA VAL A 178 12.22 -1.85 -5.34
C VAL A 178 12.49 -1.95 -6.84
N TYR A 179 11.48 -2.33 -7.61
CA TYR A 179 11.48 -2.29 -9.07
C TYR A 179 10.60 -1.15 -9.55
N THR A 180 10.85 -0.60 -10.73
CA THR A 180 10.01 0.43 -11.34
C THR A 180 9.06 -0.14 -12.38
N ASN A 181 7.91 0.53 -12.58
CA ASN A 181 6.94 0.23 -13.62
C ASN A 181 6.25 1.54 -14.06
N GLU A 182 5.94 1.70 -15.34
CA GLU A 182 5.23 2.87 -15.85
C GLU A 182 3.71 2.72 -15.80
N ASP A 183 3.20 1.49 -15.71
CA ASP A 183 1.77 1.15 -15.66
C ASP A 183 1.23 1.24 -14.22
N ILE A 184 1.07 2.47 -13.73
CA ILE A 184 0.56 2.74 -12.37
C ILE A 184 -0.83 2.12 -12.18
N LYS A 185 -1.73 2.25 -13.16
CA LYS A 185 -3.10 1.74 -13.09
C LYS A 185 -3.14 0.22 -13.00
N GLY A 186 -2.32 -0.49 -13.79
CA GLY A 186 -2.23 -1.95 -13.75
C GLY A 186 -1.70 -2.47 -12.42
N VAL A 187 -0.72 -1.76 -11.83
CA VAL A 187 -0.18 -2.08 -10.50
C VAL A 187 -1.24 -1.91 -9.41
N GLU A 188 -2.00 -0.82 -9.42
CA GLU A 188 -3.06 -0.55 -8.44
C GLU A 188 -4.25 -1.51 -8.59
N LEU A 189 -4.68 -1.77 -9.84
CA LEU A 189 -5.77 -2.69 -10.14
C LEU A 189 -5.43 -4.11 -9.66
N SER A 190 -4.21 -4.57 -9.90
CA SER A 190 -3.72 -5.86 -9.41
C SER A 190 -3.84 -5.96 -7.89
N GLY A 191 -3.37 -4.95 -7.18
CA GLY A 191 -3.41 -4.88 -5.71
C GLY A 191 -4.84 -4.85 -5.14
N ALA A 192 -5.79 -4.20 -5.84
CA ALA A 192 -7.18 -4.14 -5.43
C ALA A 192 -7.90 -5.48 -5.66
N MET A 193 -7.78 -6.04 -6.88
CA MET A 193 -8.55 -7.22 -7.31
C MET A 193 -8.07 -8.54 -6.70
N LYS A 194 -6.77 -8.65 -6.34
CA LYS A 194 -6.24 -9.86 -5.70
C LYS A 194 -7.00 -10.29 -4.45
N ASN A 195 -7.58 -9.34 -3.72
CA ASN A 195 -8.29 -9.61 -2.46
C ASN A 195 -9.55 -10.46 -2.68
N VAL A 196 -10.23 -10.27 -3.81
CA VAL A 196 -11.39 -11.08 -4.22
C VAL A 196 -10.97 -12.53 -4.48
N ILE A 197 -9.86 -12.70 -5.20
CA ILE A 197 -9.33 -14.04 -5.51
C ILE A 197 -8.84 -14.73 -4.24
N ALA A 198 -8.14 -14.01 -3.36
CA ALA A 198 -7.66 -14.54 -2.08
C ALA A 198 -8.83 -15.01 -1.18
N LEU A 199 -9.95 -14.28 -1.16
CA LEU A 199 -11.17 -14.70 -0.47
C LEU A 199 -11.71 -16.01 -1.07
N GLY A 200 -11.84 -16.09 -2.40
CA GLY A 200 -12.31 -17.29 -3.11
C GLY A 200 -11.41 -18.51 -2.87
N VAL A 201 -10.09 -18.32 -2.90
CA VAL A 201 -9.12 -19.38 -2.56
C VAL A 201 -9.29 -19.83 -1.11
N GLY A 202 -9.51 -18.90 -0.18
CA GLY A 202 -9.81 -19.19 1.22
C GLY A 202 -11.07 -20.05 1.37
N ILE A 203 -12.18 -19.68 0.70
CA ILE A 203 -13.44 -20.45 0.69
C ILE A 203 -13.20 -21.89 0.20
N SER A 204 -12.49 -22.03 -0.93
CA SER A 204 -12.12 -23.32 -1.49
C SER A 204 -11.33 -24.19 -0.48
N THR A 205 -10.39 -23.58 0.23
CA THR A 205 -9.62 -24.25 1.30
C THR A 205 -10.50 -24.65 2.48
N GLY A 206 -11.40 -23.78 2.90
CA GLY A 206 -12.35 -24.05 4.00
C GLY A 206 -13.31 -25.20 3.69
N LEU A 207 -13.70 -25.36 2.42
CA LEU A 207 -14.50 -26.48 1.92
C LEU A 207 -13.70 -27.80 1.82
N GLY A 208 -12.39 -27.79 2.09
CA GLY A 208 -11.55 -28.98 2.05
C GLY A 208 -10.95 -29.30 0.69
N TYR A 209 -11.03 -28.39 -0.28
CA TYR A 209 -10.36 -28.58 -1.59
C TYR A 209 -8.84 -28.39 -1.46
N GLY A 210 -8.09 -29.23 -2.20
CA GLY A 210 -6.64 -29.31 -2.10
C GLY A 210 -5.88 -28.28 -2.98
N ASP A 211 -4.57 -28.52 -3.12
CA ASP A 211 -3.64 -27.62 -3.79
C ASP A 211 -3.93 -27.44 -5.29
N ASN A 212 -4.46 -28.48 -5.97
CA ASN A 212 -4.85 -28.39 -7.38
C ASN A 212 -5.95 -27.33 -7.59
N ALA A 213 -6.97 -27.31 -6.74
CA ALA A 213 -8.04 -26.31 -6.80
C ALA A 213 -7.50 -24.91 -6.49
N ARG A 214 -6.61 -24.79 -5.50
CA ARG A 214 -5.93 -23.55 -5.15
C ARG A 214 -5.12 -23.00 -6.33
N ALA A 215 -4.29 -23.83 -6.95
CA ALA A 215 -3.50 -23.44 -8.11
C ALA A 215 -4.39 -23.01 -9.29
N ALA A 216 -5.47 -23.75 -9.57
CA ALA A 216 -6.43 -23.41 -10.60
C ALA A 216 -7.10 -22.06 -10.37
N LEU A 217 -7.56 -21.77 -9.14
CA LEU A 217 -8.19 -20.50 -8.77
C LEU A 217 -7.21 -19.32 -8.90
N ILE A 218 -5.96 -19.47 -8.46
CA ILE A 218 -4.93 -18.44 -8.59
C ILE A 218 -4.66 -18.16 -10.08
N THR A 219 -4.43 -19.21 -10.87
CA THR A 219 -4.14 -19.09 -12.31
C THR A 219 -5.30 -18.46 -13.08
N ARG A 220 -6.52 -18.88 -12.82
CA ARG A 220 -7.71 -18.30 -13.46
C ARG A 220 -7.97 -16.89 -12.97
N GLY A 221 -7.77 -16.64 -11.68
CA GLY A 221 -7.94 -15.32 -11.06
C GLY A 221 -7.03 -14.28 -11.69
N ILE A 222 -5.73 -14.57 -11.82
CA ILE A 222 -4.82 -13.58 -12.44
C ILE A 222 -5.13 -13.37 -13.92
N ALA A 223 -5.56 -14.40 -14.65
CA ALA A 223 -5.98 -14.26 -16.03
C ALA A 223 -7.23 -13.36 -16.18
N GLU A 224 -8.15 -13.40 -15.21
CA GLU A 224 -9.34 -12.52 -15.21
C GLU A 224 -8.99 -11.09 -14.84
N ILE A 225 -8.13 -10.89 -13.85
CA ILE A 225 -7.60 -9.57 -13.49
C ILE A 225 -6.87 -8.95 -14.71
N ALA A 226 -6.04 -9.73 -15.41
CA ALA A 226 -5.34 -9.26 -16.59
C ALA A 226 -6.29 -8.86 -17.72
N ARG A 227 -7.35 -9.65 -17.99
CA ARG A 227 -8.36 -9.29 -19.01
C ARG A 227 -9.07 -7.98 -18.67
N LEU A 228 -9.47 -7.79 -17.38
CA LEU A 228 -10.06 -6.54 -16.92
C LEU A 228 -9.07 -5.39 -17.10
N GLY A 229 -7.83 -5.55 -16.66
CA GLY A 229 -6.80 -4.53 -16.78
C GLY A 229 -6.51 -4.12 -18.22
N VAL A 230 -6.38 -5.08 -19.13
CA VAL A 230 -6.20 -4.79 -20.57
C VAL A 230 -7.39 -4.02 -21.13
N ALA A 231 -8.62 -4.39 -20.75
CA ALA A 231 -9.81 -3.63 -21.14
C ALA A 231 -9.85 -2.20 -20.59
N MET A 232 -9.14 -1.94 -19.47
CA MET A 232 -8.95 -0.61 -18.88
C MET A 232 -7.70 0.12 -19.38
N GLY A 233 -6.99 -0.43 -20.37
CA GLY A 233 -5.81 0.15 -21.00
C GLY A 233 -4.47 -0.13 -20.30
N CYS A 234 -4.45 -1.09 -19.35
CA CYS A 234 -3.22 -1.48 -18.65
C CYS A 234 -2.36 -2.43 -19.50
N ASN A 235 -1.07 -2.50 -19.17
CA ASN A 235 -0.12 -3.41 -19.79
C ASN A 235 -0.30 -4.84 -19.25
N VAL A 236 -0.51 -5.82 -20.15
CA VAL A 236 -0.70 -7.23 -19.77
C VAL A 236 0.48 -7.80 -18.95
N HIS A 237 1.70 -7.35 -19.22
CA HIS A 237 2.91 -7.82 -18.52
C HIS A 237 2.94 -7.39 -17.04
N THR A 238 2.26 -6.31 -16.66
CA THR A 238 2.14 -5.86 -15.25
C THR A 238 1.54 -6.95 -14.37
N PHE A 239 0.54 -7.68 -14.91
CA PHE A 239 -0.17 -8.74 -14.16
C PHE A 239 0.67 -10.01 -13.97
N ALA A 240 1.66 -10.25 -14.82
CA ALA A 240 2.63 -11.34 -14.66
C ALA A 240 3.79 -11.00 -13.72
N GLY A 241 3.87 -9.75 -13.24
CA GLY A 241 4.93 -9.23 -12.39
C GLY A 241 4.66 -9.35 -10.89
N LEU A 242 5.53 -8.70 -10.10
CA LEU A 242 5.48 -8.70 -8.63
C LEU A 242 4.17 -8.14 -8.07
N ALA A 243 3.68 -7.03 -8.61
CA ALA A 243 2.43 -6.41 -8.17
C ALA A 243 1.18 -7.19 -8.61
N GLY A 244 1.29 -8.03 -9.64
CA GLY A 244 0.25 -8.92 -10.14
C GLY A 244 0.28 -10.29 -9.46
N ILE A 245 0.81 -11.30 -10.18
CA ILE A 245 0.84 -12.69 -9.72
C ILE A 245 1.61 -12.85 -8.40
N GLY A 246 2.69 -12.09 -8.17
CA GLY A 246 3.48 -12.17 -6.95
C GLY A 246 2.66 -11.80 -5.71
N ASP A 247 1.96 -10.66 -5.76
CA ASP A 247 1.11 -10.19 -4.66
C ASP A 247 -0.15 -11.07 -4.48
N LEU A 248 -0.68 -11.63 -5.58
CA LEU A 248 -1.79 -12.57 -5.52
C LEU A 248 -1.39 -13.88 -4.82
N ILE A 249 -0.25 -14.49 -5.20
CA ILE A 249 0.22 -15.74 -4.59
C ILE A 249 0.40 -15.57 -3.08
N VAL A 250 1.16 -14.56 -2.65
CA VAL A 250 1.42 -14.35 -1.23
C VAL A 250 0.13 -14.09 -0.44
N THR A 251 -0.84 -13.39 -1.03
CA THR A 251 -2.11 -13.08 -0.39
C THR A 251 -3.06 -14.28 -0.33
N ALA A 252 -3.09 -15.10 -1.38
CA ALA A 252 -3.96 -16.26 -1.48
C ALA A 252 -3.46 -17.49 -0.69
N THR A 253 -2.16 -17.54 -0.34
CA THR A 253 -1.56 -18.70 0.32
C THR A 253 -1.11 -18.44 1.76
N SER A 254 -1.00 -17.20 2.17
CA SER A 254 -0.51 -16.83 3.51
C SER A 254 -1.63 -16.71 4.53
N MET A 255 -1.36 -17.19 5.75
CA MET A 255 -2.22 -16.98 6.91
C MET A 255 -2.18 -15.53 7.46
N HIS A 256 -1.26 -14.69 7.02
CA HIS A 256 -1.29 -13.25 7.31
C HIS A 256 -2.41 -12.55 6.54
N SER A 257 -2.89 -13.12 5.42
CA SER A 257 -3.98 -12.55 4.64
C SER A 257 -5.32 -12.61 5.37
N ARG A 258 -5.88 -11.45 5.69
CA ARG A 258 -7.22 -11.34 6.31
C ARG A 258 -8.30 -11.90 5.39
N ASN A 259 -8.21 -11.64 4.08
CA ASN A 259 -9.19 -12.12 3.10
C ASN A 259 -9.12 -13.64 2.95
N ASN A 260 -7.93 -14.24 2.89
CA ASN A 260 -7.79 -15.69 2.83
C ASN A 260 -8.36 -16.34 4.10
N ARG A 261 -8.02 -15.83 5.29
CA ARG A 261 -8.57 -16.35 6.57
C ARG A 261 -10.09 -16.23 6.64
N ALA A 262 -10.65 -15.08 6.27
CA ALA A 262 -12.09 -14.88 6.21
C ALA A 262 -12.75 -15.91 5.26
N GLY A 263 -12.15 -16.14 4.09
CA GLY A 263 -12.61 -17.15 3.15
C GLY A 263 -12.60 -18.56 3.76
N ILE A 264 -11.54 -18.92 4.49
CA ILE A 264 -11.48 -20.23 5.16
C ILE A 264 -12.61 -20.41 6.17
N LEU A 265 -12.91 -19.37 6.97
CA LEU A 265 -14.02 -19.41 7.93
C LEU A 265 -15.38 -19.56 7.23
N ILE A 266 -15.62 -18.78 6.18
CA ILE A 266 -16.83 -18.89 5.35
C ILE A 266 -16.97 -20.30 4.77
N GLY A 267 -15.89 -20.86 4.20
CA GLY A 267 -15.89 -22.22 3.63
C GLY A 267 -16.15 -23.32 4.66
N LYS A 268 -15.85 -23.08 5.93
CA LYS A 268 -16.20 -23.97 7.06
C LYS A 268 -17.63 -23.76 7.58
N GLY A 269 -18.39 -22.81 7.03
CA GLY A 269 -19.75 -22.51 7.45
C GLY A 269 -19.86 -21.52 8.61
N GLU A 270 -18.77 -20.82 8.96
CA GLU A 270 -18.83 -19.75 9.96
C GLU A 270 -19.42 -18.46 9.34
N THR A 271 -20.26 -17.74 10.12
CA THR A 271 -20.99 -16.52 9.69
C THR A 271 -20.48 -15.29 10.42
#